data_62e8bffb18d0b6e4cc8f14b59a5da42f
#
_entry.id   62e8bffb18d0b6e4cc8f14b59a5da42f
#
_cell.length_a   1.000
_cell.length_b   1.000
_cell.length_c   1.000
_cell.angle_alpha   90.00
_cell.angle_beta   90.00
_cell.angle_gamma   90.00
#
_symmetry.space_group_name_H-M   'P 1'
#
loop_
_entity.id
_entity.type
_entity.pdbx_description
1 polymer ?
#
loop_
_entity_poly.entity_id
_entity_poly.type
_entity_poly.pdbx_seq_one_letter_code
_entity_poly.pdbx_strand_id
1 'polypeptide(L)'
;TDLAEGYQNIAGACLWGARNCFPECMYGTAQICRLISKPNKRAWDCACRILQYMYHKKKTGIKFRSDGCPYLQCYYDSSHKADPTDGKAQYGWVITFMNGPVEWNSKKHNHVGISSSHNEYMALSHATKAVMWIRQLLVEMQLQEYIPEPTPMLGDNDQATLLSQQEMVTNGNKFYLLDYHYSREAVKEGHTSTRR
;
A
#
# COMPACT_ATOMS: atom_id res chain seq x y z
N THR A 1 -0.20 8.16 32.82
CA THR A 1 -1.15 8.87 31.94
C THR A 1 -0.41 9.77 30.92
N ASP A 2 0.58 10.54 31.36
CA ASP A 2 1.27 11.52 30.51
C ASP A 2 2.05 10.89 29.33
N LEU A 3 2.68 9.72 29.53
CA LEU A 3 3.44 9.04 28.47
C LEU A 3 2.51 8.57 27.34
N ALA A 4 1.33 8.07 27.66
CA ALA A 4 0.39 7.56 26.68
C ALA A 4 -0.20 8.68 25.82
N GLU A 5 -0.57 9.80 26.43
CA GLU A 5 -1.11 10.97 25.74
C GLU A 5 -0.05 11.63 24.84
N GLY A 6 1.15 11.86 25.35
CA GLY A 6 2.26 12.38 24.56
C GLY A 6 2.63 11.46 23.39
N TYR A 7 2.56 10.14 23.59
CA TYR A 7 2.79 9.17 22.51
C TYR A 7 1.71 9.22 21.42
N GLN A 8 0.44 9.33 21.79
CA GLN A 8 -0.67 9.46 20.83
C GLN A 8 -0.49 10.70 19.94
N ASN A 9 -0.12 11.82 20.54
CA ASN A 9 0.11 13.07 19.82
C ASN A 9 1.26 12.95 18.80
N ILE A 10 2.40 12.35 19.21
CA ILE A 10 3.53 12.13 18.29
C ILE A 10 3.15 11.13 17.20
N ALA A 11 2.53 10.00 17.54
CA ALA A 11 2.12 9.01 16.57
C ALA A 11 1.10 9.57 15.55
N GLY A 12 0.16 10.39 16.02
CA GLY A 12 -0.80 11.10 15.17
C GLY A 12 -0.12 12.08 14.21
N ALA A 13 0.83 12.88 14.70
CA ALA A 13 1.62 13.79 13.86
C ALA A 13 2.44 13.02 12.81
N CYS A 14 3.09 11.93 13.20
CA CYS A 14 3.80 11.05 12.27
C CYS A 14 2.86 10.47 11.21
N LEU A 15 1.66 10.02 11.61
CA LEU A 15 0.69 9.45 10.68
C LEU A 15 0.20 10.49 9.67
N TRP A 16 -0.08 11.70 10.13
CA TRP A 16 -0.47 12.79 9.25
C TRP A 16 0.65 13.11 8.24
N GLY A 17 1.89 13.27 8.71
CA GLY A 17 3.04 13.53 7.85
C GLY A 17 3.32 12.40 6.86
N ALA A 18 3.28 11.14 7.32
CA ALA A 18 3.50 9.96 6.48
C ALA A 18 2.42 9.83 5.38
N ARG A 19 1.16 10.14 5.67
CA ARG A 19 0.07 10.02 4.70
C ARG A 19 0.04 11.14 3.67
N ASN A 20 0.58 12.30 3.99
CA ASN A 20 0.45 13.47 3.11
C ASN A 20 1.75 13.86 2.39
N CYS A 21 2.92 13.59 3.00
CA CYS A 21 4.17 14.16 2.51
C CYS A 21 5.36 13.19 2.48
N PHE A 22 5.35 12.10 3.28
CA PHE A 22 6.50 11.23 3.49
C PHE A 22 6.15 9.76 3.27
N PRO A 23 5.98 9.30 2.02
CA PRO A 23 5.64 7.92 1.70
C PRO A 23 6.61 6.91 2.33
N GLU A 24 7.89 7.23 2.39
CA GLU A 24 8.94 6.40 2.97
C GLU A 24 8.79 6.17 4.49
N CYS A 25 8.05 7.03 5.17
CA CYS A 25 7.77 6.89 6.60
C CYS A 25 6.53 6.03 6.88
N MET A 26 5.74 5.66 5.86
CA MET A 26 4.43 5.05 6.06
C MET A 26 4.50 3.71 6.79
N TYR A 27 5.46 2.84 6.44
CA TYR A 27 5.65 1.55 7.12
C TYR A 27 6.01 1.73 8.60
N GLY A 28 7.04 2.53 8.90
CA GLY A 28 7.46 2.78 10.29
C GLY A 28 6.34 3.41 11.13
N THR A 29 5.60 4.32 10.54
CA THR A 29 4.46 4.97 11.19
C THR A 29 3.33 3.98 11.45
N ALA A 30 3.02 3.08 10.52
CA ALA A 30 2.04 2.03 10.73
C ALA A 30 2.44 1.11 11.90
N GLN A 31 3.74 0.84 12.08
CA GLN A 31 4.23 0.03 13.21
C GLN A 31 4.05 0.74 14.56
N ILE A 32 4.41 2.02 14.68
CA ILE A 32 4.23 2.76 15.94
C ILE A 32 2.77 2.97 16.29
N CYS A 33 1.89 3.16 15.31
CA CYS A 33 0.46 3.32 15.53
C CYS A 33 -0.21 2.07 16.15
N ARG A 34 0.36 0.87 15.97
CA ARG A 34 -0.14 -0.36 16.61
C ARG A 34 0.02 -0.35 18.13
N LEU A 35 0.95 0.43 18.65
CA LEU A 35 1.30 0.47 20.06
C LEU A 35 0.64 1.65 20.80
N ILE A 36 -0.31 2.35 20.17
CA ILE A 36 -0.98 3.52 20.75
C ILE A 36 -1.64 3.19 22.10
N SER A 37 -2.26 2.02 22.23
CA SER A 37 -2.96 1.63 23.45
C SER A 37 -2.03 1.23 24.61
N LYS A 38 -0.82 0.76 24.29
CA LYS A 38 0.20 0.32 25.26
C LYS A 38 1.60 0.68 24.79
N PRO A 39 1.94 1.99 24.77
CA PRO A 39 3.25 2.42 24.33
C PRO A 39 4.34 1.98 25.31
N ASN A 40 5.49 1.62 24.76
CA ASN A 40 6.71 1.34 25.53
C ASN A 40 7.82 2.31 25.12
N LYS A 41 8.91 2.33 25.86
CA LYS A 41 10.03 3.24 25.59
C LYS A 41 10.58 3.08 24.16
N ARG A 42 10.72 1.84 23.66
CA ARG A 42 11.19 1.58 22.30
C ARG A 42 10.27 2.18 21.24
N ALA A 43 8.96 2.06 21.43
CA ALA A 43 7.97 2.66 20.54
C ALA A 43 8.07 4.19 20.54
N TRP A 44 8.23 4.79 21.73
CA TRP A 44 8.48 6.21 21.89
C TRP A 44 9.72 6.69 21.13
N ASP A 45 10.85 6.01 21.33
CA ASP A 45 12.11 6.35 20.66
C ASP A 45 11.98 6.22 19.12
N CYS A 46 11.25 5.22 18.63
CA CYS A 46 10.94 5.07 17.21
C CYS A 46 10.08 6.22 16.68
N ALA A 47 9.02 6.61 17.42
CA ALA A 47 8.14 7.71 17.03
C ALA A 47 8.91 9.04 16.97
N CYS A 48 9.75 9.33 17.98
CA CYS A 48 10.61 10.49 17.97
C CYS A 48 11.58 10.50 16.79
N ARG A 49 12.16 9.32 16.44
CA ARG A 49 13.07 9.21 15.29
C ARG A 49 12.37 9.49 13.97
N ILE A 50 11.16 9.00 13.77
CA ILE A 50 10.35 9.28 12.57
C ILE A 50 10.06 10.78 12.49
N LEU A 51 9.64 11.40 13.58
CA LEU A 51 9.35 12.83 13.63
C LEU A 51 10.61 13.67 13.35
N GLN A 52 11.75 13.29 13.91
CA GLN A 52 13.04 13.93 13.64
C GLN A 52 13.43 13.81 12.16
N TYR A 53 13.24 12.65 11.56
CA TYR A 53 13.48 12.45 10.12
C TYR A 53 12.61 13.39 9.28
N MET A 54 11.30 13.45 9.54
CA MET A 54 10.38 14.36 8.85
C MET A 54 10.78 15.81 9.03
N TYR A 55 11.19 16.21 10.24
CA TYR A 55 11.66 17.56 10.51
C TYR A 55 12.92 17.92 9.70
N HIS A 56 13.91 17.02 9.62
CA HIS A 56 15.11 17.23 8.80
C HIS A 56 14.79 17.29 7.31
N LYS A 57 13.78 16.54 6.85
CA LYS A 57 13.35 16.47 5.45
C LYS A 57 12.25 17.47 5.08
N LYS A 58 11.84 18.36 5.98
CA LYS A 58 10.70 19.28 5.78
C LYS A 58 10.81 20.19 4.55
N LYS A 59 12.02 20.40 4.01
CA LYS A 59 12.25 21.16 2.77
C LYS A 59 12.32 20.27 1.52
N THR A 60 12.27 18.96 1.68
CA THR A 60 12.28 17.99 0.59
C THR A 60 10.83 17.62 0.29
N GLY A 61 10.29 18.07 -0.82
CA GLY A 61 8.92 17.74 -1.23
C GLY A 61 8.88 16.56 -2.18
N ILE A 62 7.69 16.07 -2.46
CA ILE A 62 7.42 15.16 -3.58
C ILE A 62 7.61 15.96 -4.86
N LYS A 63 8.35 15.41 -5.83
CA LYS A 63 8.59 16.04 -7.12
C LYS A 63 7.84 15.28 -8.19
N PHE A 64 7.07 16.01 -8.98
CA PHE A 64 6.40 15.49 -10.16
C PHE A 64 7.15 15.97 -11.40
N ARG A 65 7.30 15.10 -12.39
CA ARG A 65 8.05 15.35 -13.62
C ARG A 65 7.31 14.74 -14.80
N SER A 66 7.34 15.42 -15.93
CA SER A 66 6.81 14.90 -17.21
C SER A 66 7.85 14.09 -18.01
N ASP A 67 9.15 14.21 -17.65
CA ASP A 67 10.22 13.42 -18.24
C ASP A 67 10.24 11.98 -17.68
N GLY A 68 10.63 11.01 -18.47
CA GLY A 68 10.66 9.60 -18.07
C GLY A 68 9.32 8.88 -18.28
N CYS A 69 8.73 8.34 -17.25
CA CYS A 69 7.45 7.63 -17.30
C CYS A 69 6.35 8.43 -16.60
N PRO A 70 5.63 9.33 -17.32
CA PRO A 70 4.58 10.14 -16.71
C PRO A 70 3.29 9.36 -16.43
N TYR A 71 3.19 8.13 -16.89
CA TYR A 71 1.99 7.32 -16.84
C TYR A 71 1.70 6.78 -15.44
N LEU A 72 0.41 6.51 -15.22
CA LEU A 72 -0.07 5.85 -13.99
C LEU A 72 0.48 4.44 -13.90
N GLN A 73 1.05 4.09 -12.75
CA GLN A 73 1.50 2.73 -12.42
C GLN A 73 1.44 2.49 -10.91
N CYS A 74 1.37 1.24 -10.50
CA CYS A 74 1.27 0.86 -9.11
C CYS A 74 2.30 -0.20 -8.75
N TYR A 75 2.97 -0.01 -7.61
CA TYR A 75 3.82 -1.00 -6.97
C TYR A 75 3.09 -1.54 -5.76
N TYR A 76 3.07 -2.84 -5.57
CA TYR A 76 2.46 -3.49 -4.40
C TYR A 76 3.35 -4.60 -3.88
N ASP A 77 3.25 -4.84 -2.58
CA ASP A 77 4.02 -5.88 -1.90
C ASP A 77 3.32 -6.33 -0.62
N SER A 78 3.61 -7.56 -0.17
CA SER A 78 3.17 -8.08 1.11
C SER A 78 4.29 -8.83 1.83
N SER A 79 4.49 -8.53 3.11
CA SER A 79 5.51 -9.22 3.89
C SER A 79 5.16 -10.69 4.11
N HIS A 80 6.15 -11.57 3.95
CA HIS A 80 6.00 -13.00 4.26
C HIS A 80 5.99 -13.29 5.76
N LYS A 81 6.56 -12.40 6.57
CA LYS A 81 6.67 -12.59 8.02
C LYS A 81 5.42 -12.05 8.68
N ALA A 82 4.64 -12.98 9.18
CA ALA A 82 3.56 -12.67 10.11
C ALA A 82 4.11 -11.90 11.32
N ASP A 83 3.33 -10.92 11.81
CA ASP A 83 3.64 -10.23 13.05
C ASP A 83 3.75 -11.30 14.18
N PRO A 84 4.87 -11.35 14.92
CA PRO A 84 5.07 -12.37 15.96
C PRO A 84 4.01 -12.32 17.07
N THR A 85 3.25 -11.23 17.19
CA THR A 85 2.20 -11.07 18.21
C THR A 85 0.87 -11.69 17.82
N ASP A 86 0.51 -11.70 16.52
CA ASP A 86 -0.79 -12.18 16.07
C ASP A 86 -0.76 -12.91 14.71
N GLY A 87 0.41 -13.17 14.18
CA GLY A 87 0.60 -13.93 12.94
C GLY A 87 0.14 -13.23 11.66
N LYS A 88 -0.24 -11.96 11.72
CA LYS A 88 -0.77 -11.23 10.55
C LYS A 88 0.34 -10.56 9.75
N ALA A 89 0.25 -10.66 8.44
CA ALA A 89 1.18 -10.03 7.52
C ALA A 89 0.89 -8.52 7.35
N GLN A 90 1.86 -7.80 6.81
CA GLN A 90 1.74 -6.41 6.40
C GLN A 90 1.74 -6.33 4.88
N TYR A 91 0.91 -5.47 4.32
CA TYR A 91 0.90 -5.16 2.90
C TYR A 91 1.02 -3.66 2.67
N GLY A 92 1.44 -3.30 1.47
CA GLY A 92 1.56 -1.92 1.06
C GLY A 92 1.45 -1.75 -0.45
N TRP A 93 1.19 -0.52 -0.87
CA TRP A 93 1.26 -0.10 -2.26
C TRP A 93 1.74 1.34 -2.37
N VAL A 94 2.26 1.66 -3.53
CA VAL A 94 2.58 3.02 -3.96
C VAL A 94 2.09 3.20 -5.39
N ILE A 95 1.21 4.15 -5.61
CA ILE A 95 0.76 4.57 -6.94
C ILE A 95 1.56 5.79 -7.34
N THR A 96 2.16 5.74 -8.52
CA THR A 96 2.94 6.83 -9.09
C THR A 96 2.26 7.39 -10.33
N PHE A 97 2.35 8.71 -10.46
CA PHE A 97 1.90 9.48 -11.61
C PHE A 97 2.87 10.65 -11.81
N MET A 98 3.22 10.97 -13.05
CA MET A 98 4.24 11.98 -13.34
C MET A 98 5.55 11.78 -12.55
N ASN A 99 6.02 10.54 -12.48
CA ASN A 99 7.22 10.10 -11.74
C ASN A 99 7.21 10.40 -10.23
N GLY A 100 6.09 10.81 -9.68
CA GLY A 100 5.91 11.09 -8.25
C GLY A 100 4.84 10.20 -7.61
N PRO A 101 4.96 9.84 -6.33
CA PRO A 101 3.91 9.13 -5.62
C PRO A 101 2.69 10.05 -5.41
N VAL A 102 1.50 9.56 -5.77
CA VAL A 102 0.22 10.26 -5.62
C VAL A 102 -0.66 9.62 -4.57
N GLU A 103 -0.50 8.30 -4.34
CA GLU A 103 -1.21 7.58 -3.30
C GLU A 103 -0.34 6.42 -2.80
N TRP A 104 -0.32 6.19 -1.50
CA TRP A 104 0.44 5.11 -0.87
C TRP A 104 -0.18 4.68 0.43
N ASN A 105 0.06 3.43 0.80
CA ASN A 105 -0.41 2.91 2.06
C ASN A 105 0.49 1.78 2.57
N SER A 106 0.45 1.55 3.88
CA SER A 106 1.02 0.36 4.50
C SER A 106 0.13 -0.04 5.67
N LYS A 107 -0.47 -1.23 5.56
CA LYS A 107 -1.44 -1.74 6.54
C LYS A 107 -1.16 -3.18 6.92
N LYS A 108 -1.59 -3.55 8.11
CA LYS A 108 -1.65 -4.93 8.57
C LYS A 108 -2.91 -5.59 8.04
N HIS A 109 -2.80 -6.84 7.60
CA HIS A 109 -3.97 -7.63 7.21
C HIS A 109 -4.93 -7.84 8.39
N ASN A 110 -6.22 -7.88 8.10
CA ASN A 110 -7.23 -8.16 9.13
C ASN A 110 -7.27 -9.64 9.54
N HIS A 111 -6.74 -10.53 8.69
CA HIS A 111 -6.73 -11.98 8.90
C HIS A 111 -5.30 -12.51 8.88
N VAL A 112 -5.10 -13.68 9.46
CA VAL A 112 -3.87 -14.45 9.29
C VAL A 112 -3.89 -15.06 7.89
N GLY A 113 -2.87 -14.77 7.09
CA GLY A 113 -2.76 -15.33 5.74
C GLY A 113 -2.41 -16.81 5.78
N ILE A 114 -3.07 -17.61 4.96
CA ILE A 114 -2.86 -19.08 4.88
C ILE A 114 -1.54 -19.38 4.13
N SER A 115 -1.12 -18.51 3.23
CA SER A 115 0.12 -18.64 2.47
C SER A 115 0.68 -17.26 2.08
N SER A 116 1.96 -17.23 1.66
CA SER A 116 2.56 -16.01 1.11
C SER A 116 1.79 -15.49 -0.12
N SER A 117 1.48 -16.41 -1.05
CA SER A 117 0.72 -16.07 -2.27
C SER A 117 -0.66 -15.48 -1.96
N HIS A 118 -1.30 -15.92 -0.87
CA HIS A 118 -2.54 -15.33 -0.39
C HIS A 118 -2.35 -13.88 0.07
N ASN A 119 -1.32 -13.62 0.88
CA ASN A 119 -1.04 -12.27 1.35
C ASN A 119 -0.73 -11.31 0.19
N GLU A 120 0.07 -11.77 -0.78
CA GLU A 120 0.38 -11.02 -2.00
C GLU A 120 -0.88 -10.70 -2.82
N TYR A 121 -1.74 -11.69 -2.97
CA TYR A 121 -2.98 -11.49 -3.72
C TYR A 121 -3.93 -10.50 -3.03
N MET A 122 -4.01 -10.55 -1.71
CA MET A 122 -4.77 -9.56 -0.94
C MET A 122 -4.17 -8.15 -1.08
N ALA A 123 -2.84 -8.04 -1.12
CA ALA A 123 -2.16 -6.78 -1.39
C ALA A 123 -2.53 -6.24 -2.78
N LEU A 124 -2.48 -7.10 -3.81
CA LEU A 124 -2.91 -6.77 -5.18
C LEU A 124 -4.37 -6.28 -5.20
N SER A 125 -5.30 -6.97 -4.52
CA SER A 125 -6.70 -6.56 -4.48
C SER A 125 -6.89 -5.16 -3.90
N HIS A 126 -6.22 -4.84 -2.79
CA HIS A 126 -6.29 -3.52 -2.20
C HIS A 126 -5.66 -2.45 -3.09
N ALA A 127 -4.52 -2.76 -3.70
CA ALA A 127 -3.84 -1.86 -4.64
C ALA A 127 -4.70 -1.60 -5.89
N THR A 128 -5.36 -2.64 -6.44
CA THR A 128 -6.27 -2.51 -7.59
C THR A 128 -7.42 -1.55 -7.27
N LYS A 129 -8.03 -1.66 -6.09
CA LYS A 129 -9.10 -0.73 -5.67
C LYS A 129 -8.62 0.72 -5.63
N ALA A 130 -7.41 0.96 -5.11
CA ALA A 130 -6.82 2.30 -5.10
C ALA A 130 -6.51 2.81 -6.51
N VAL A 131 -5.95 1.97 -7.39
CA VAL A 131 -5.68 2.32 -8.79
C VAL A 131 -6.96 2.67 -9.53
N MET A 132 -8.03 1.87 -9.39
CA MET A 132 -9.29 2.16 -10.07
C MET A 132 -9.90 3.48 -9.65
N TRP A 133 -9.77 3.84 -8.36
CA TRP A 133 -10.20 5.16 -7.88
C TRP A 133 -9.37 6.30 -8.49
N ILE A 134 -8.03 6.17 -8.54
CA ILE A 134 -7.16 7.18 -9.18
C ILE A 134 -7.44 7.28 -10.69
N ARG A 135 -7.68 6.15 -11.38
CA ARG A 135 -8.06 6.15 -12.80
C ARG A 135 -9.32 6.98 -13.04
N GLN A 136 -10.36 6.75 -12.22
CA GLN A 136 -11.59 7.52 -12.32
C GLN A 136 -11.35 9.02 -12.09
N LEU A 137 -10.58 9.37 -11.07
CA LEU A 137 -10.22 10.77 -10.78
C LEU A 137 -9.48 11.41 -11.97
N LEU A 138 -8.51 10.72 -12.57
CA LEU A 138 -7.77 11.24 -13.74
C LEU A 138 -8.68 11.41 -14.96
N VAL A 139 -9.65 10.51 -15.17
CA VAL A 139 -10.65 10.68 -16.23
C VAL A 139 -11.52 11.93 -15.99
N GLU A 140 -12.00 12.13 -14.76
CA GLU A 140 -12.77 13.32 -14.39
C GLU A 140 -11.96 14.63 -14.54
N MET A 141 -10.64 14.56 -14.35
CA MET A 141 -9.70 15.66 -14.58
C MET A 141 -9.31 15.83 -16.06
N GLN A 142 -9.85 15.04 -16.99
CA GLN A 142 -9.50 15.03 -18.41
C GLN A 142 -8.01 14.68 -18.70
N LEU A 143 -7.43 13.80 -17.88
CA LEU A 143 -6.05 13.34 -17.98
C LEU A 143 -5.95 11.86 -18.40
N GLN A 144 -6.95 11.34 -19.12
CA GLN A 144 -7.02 9.94 -19.53
C GLN A 144 -5.86 9.51 -20.44
N GLU A 145 -5.22 10.43 -21.14
CA GLU A 145 -4.05 10.17 -21.99
C GLU A 145 -2.84 9.63 -21.22
N TYR A 146 -2.79 9.88 -19.90
CA TYR A 146 -1.74 9.39 -19.00
C TYR A 146 -2.10 8.09 -18.29
N ILE A 147 -3.25 7.51 -18.61
CA ILE A 147 -3.70 6.23 -18.06
C ILE A 147 -3.37 5.14 -19.07
N PRO A 148 -2.34 4.29 -18.85
CA PRO A 148 -2.09 3.17 -19.73
C PRO A 148 -3.20 2.14 -19.63
N GLU A 149 -3.56 1.54 -20.75
CA GLU A 149 -4.53 0.46 -20.81
C GLU A 149 -3.84 -0.83 -21.33
N PRO A 150 -3.69 -1.78 -20.47
CA PRO A 150 -3.96 -1.82 -19.01
C PRO A 150 -2.93 -1.06 -18.16
N THR A 151 -3.37 -0.54 -17.01
CA THR A 151 -2.46 0.09 -16.03
C THR A 151 -1.55 -0.97 -15.37
N PRO A 152 -0.21 -0.78 -15.39
CA PRO A 152 0.71 -1.75 -14.81
C PRO A 152 0.61 -1.84 -13.29
N MET A 153 0.42 -3.06 -12.78
CA MET A 153 0.50 -3.44 -11.38
C MET A 153 1.77 -4.25 -11.18
N LEU A 154 2.77 -3.68 -10.51
CA LEU A 154 4.11 -4.22 -10.36
C LEU A 154 4.26 -4.86 -8.98
N GLY A 155 4.50 -6.15 -8.94
CA GLY A 155 4.75 -6.94 -7.72
C GLY A 155 5.85 -7.95 -7.96
N ASP A 156 6.45 -8.48 -6.91
CA ASP A 156 7.57 -9.40 -7.01
C ASP A 156 7.16 -10.90 -7.07
N ASN A 157 5.85 -11.19 -6.94
CA ASN A 157 5.35 -12.56 -6.85
C ASN A 157 4.65 -13.02 -8.12
N ASP A 158 5.30 -13.96 -8.84
CA ASP A 158 4.75 -14.58 -10.07
C ASP A 158 3.44 -15.34 -9.82
N GLN A 159 3.24 -15.92 -8.62
CA GLN A 159 2.01 -16.65 -8.30
C GLN A 159 0.80 -15.72 -8.15
N ALA A 160 0.97 -14.52 -7.58
CA ALA A 160 -0.11 -13.54 -7.51
C ALA A 160 -0.51 -13.08 -8.93
N THR A 161 0.47 -12.90 -9.81
CA THR A 161 0.25 -12.61 -11.23
C THR A 161 -0.51 -13.72 -11.93
N LEU A 162 -0.09 -14.96 -11.78
CA LEU A 162 -0.78 -16.14 -12.35
C LEU A 162 -2.20 -16.29 -11.81
N LEU A 163 -2.41 -16.10 -10.51
CA LEU A 163 -3.73 -16.18 -9.89
C LEU A 163 -4.70 -15.10 -10.41
N SER A 164 -4.20 -13.91 -10.72
CA SER A 164 -5.04 -12.84 -11.28
C SER A 164 -5.51 -13.13 -12.72
N GLN A 165 -4.78 -14.00 -13.43
CA GLN A 165 -5.06 -14.39 -14.82
C GLN A 165 -5.84 -15.70 -14.93
N GLN A 166 -5.94 -16.51 -13.86
CA GLN A 166 -6.64 -17.80 -13.88
C GLN A 166 -8.15 -17.66 -13.72
N GLU A 167 -8.93 -18.27 -14.60
CA GLU A 167 -10.40 -18.27 -14.55
C GLU A 167 -11.01 -19.26 -13.54
N MET A 168 -10.26 -20.26 -13.07
CA MET A 168 -10.79 -21.35 -12.27
C MET A 168 -10.65 -21.10 -10.76
N VAL A 169 -11.76 -21.31 -10.04
CA VAL A 169 -11.76 -21.43 -8.58
C VAL A 169 -11.22 -22.80 -8.19
N THR A 170 -10.09 -22.85 -7.51
CA THR A 170 -9.51 -24.08 -6.97
C THR A 170 -9.92 -24.29 -5.51
N ASN A 171 -9.77 -25.53 -5.00
CA ASN A 171 -10.06 -25.82 -3.58
C ASN A 171 -9.24 -24.98 -2.59
N GLY A 172 -8.09 -24.45 -3.00
CA GLY A 172 -7.24 -23.58 -2.18
C GLY A 172 -7.67 -22.12 -2.16
N ASN A 173 -8.44 -21.64 -3.14
CA ASN A 173 -8.82 -20.23 -3.27
C ASN A 173 -10.32 -19.94 -3.06
N LYS A 174 -11.14 -20.96 -2.79
CA LYS A 174 -12.61 -20.82 -2.63
C LYS A 174 -13.04 -19.92 -1.45
N PHE A 175 -12.16 -19.71 -0.48
CA PHE A 175 -12.46 -18.88 0.71
C PHE A 175 -12.21 -17.38 0.50
N TYR A 176 -11.68 -16.97 -0.66
CA TYR A 176 -11.25 -15.58 -0.94
C TYR A 176 -12.12 -14.87 -1.98
N LEU A 177 -13.32 -15.38 -2.20
CA LEU A 177 -14.13 -15.11 -3.40
C LEU A 177 -14.36 -13.62 -3.71
N LEU A 178 -14.67 -12.77 -2.72
CA LEU A 178 -15.03 -11.37 -2.98
C LEU A 178 -13.85 -10.47 -3.38
N ASP A 179 -12.74 -10.57 -2.68
CA ASP A 179 -11.54 -9.76 -3.01
C ASP A 179 -10.85 -10.27 -4.28
N TYR A 180 -10.93 -11.57 -4.57
CA TYR A 180 -10.47 -12.19 -5.80
C TYR A 180 -11.21 -11.69 -7.04
N HIS A 181 -12.52 -11.59 -6.97
CA HIS A 181 -13.32 -11.19 -8.12
C HIS A 181 -12.96 -9.80 -8.62
N TYR A 182 -12.76 -8.84 -7.74
CA TYR A 182 -12.49 -7.46 -8.12
C TYR A 182 -11.20 -7.30 -8.93
N SER A 183 -10.09 -7.88 -8.47
CA SER A 183 -8.81 -7.79 -9.19
C SER A 183 -8.84 -8.52 -10.53
N ARG A 184 -9.50 -9.68 -10.60
CA ARG A 184 -9.69 -10.45 -11.82
C ARG A 184 -10.58 -9.72 -12.83
N GLU A 185 -11.66 -9.12 -12.37
CA GLU A 185 -12.56 -8.34 -13.20
C GLU A 185 -11.80 -7.16 -13.82
N ALA A 186 -11.04 -6.43 -13.03
CA ALA A 186 -10.21 -5.32 -13.53
C ALA A 186 -9.15 -5.76 -14.56
N VAL A 187 -8.57 -6.97 -14.41
CA VAL A 187 -7.65 -7.56 -15.41
C VAL A 187 -8.43 -8.02 -16.64
N LYS A 188 -9.55 -8.70 -16.48
CA LYS A 188 -10.38 -9.21 -17.59
C LYS A 188 -10.96 -8.08 -18.44
N GLU A 189 -11.35 -6.98 -17.82
CA GLU A 189 -11.85 -5.78 -18.48
C GLU A 189 -10.73 -4.92 -19.11
N GLY A 190 -9.46 -5.31 -18.94
CA GLY A 190 -8.32 -4.60 -19.50
C GLY A 190 -7.94 -3.32 -18.76
N HIS A 191 -8.48 -3.08 -17.56
CA HIS A 191 -8.15 -1.88 -16.78
C HIS A 191 -6.78 -1.96 -16.12
N THR A 192 -6.35 -3.15 -15.69
CA THR A 192 -5.06 -3.36 -15.05
C THR A 192 -4.34 -4.57 -15.62
N SER A 193 -3.00 -4.59 -15.53
CA SER A 193 -2.18 -5.76 -15.85
C SER A 193 -1.16 -6.00 -14.76
N THR A 194 -1.04 -7.23 -14.31
CA THR A 194 -0.02 -7.62 -13.34
C THR A 194 1.28 -7.94 -14.05
N ARG A 195 2.39 -7.38 -13.57
CA ARG A 195 3.75 -7.59 -14.10
C ARG A 195 4.73 -7.76 -12.92
N ARG A 196 5.80 -8.46 -13.22
CA ARG A 196 6.95 -8.53 -12.30
C ARG A 196 7.87 -7.36 -12.51
#